data_b0e82de8ba06dbe6e7273ecf00f05ae3
#
_entry.id   b0e82de8ba06dbe6e7273ecf00f05ae3
#
_cell.length_a   1.000
_cell.length_b   1.000
_cell.length_c   1.000
_cell.angle_alpha   90.00
_cell.angle_beta   90.00
_cell.angle_gamma   90.00
#
_symmetry.space_group_name_H-M   'P 1'
#
loop_
_entity.id
_entity.type
_entity.pdbx_description
1 polymer ?
#
loop_
_entity_poly.entity_id
_entity_poly.type
_entity_poly.pdbx_seq_one_letter_code
_entity_poly.pdbx_strand_id
1 'polypeptide(L)'
;IINAVKLFLEALCDTTQVVHISGELDWPIVDAMKKSLPEALSLRYHAFPYLHDEMGAALAAADLVVSRAGASTLGEYPHFGLPAILVPYPHAWRYQKVISESLVRHGAAMMIPDSDLITELMPAITTLLHDPTRLNAMRAAAKSLAHPQAATEIGLLLNELAGKKR
;
A
#
# COMPACT_ATOMS: atom_id res chain seq x y z
N ILE A 1 10.30 -5.92 3.35
CA ILE A 1 10.15 -4.55 2.79
C ILE A 1 11.18 -3.62 3.40
N ILE A 2 11.31 -3.54 4.75
CA ILE A 2 12.20 -2.57 5.42
C ILE A 2 13.65 -2.59 4.93
N ASN A 3 14.22 -3.77 4.69
CA ASN A 3 15.60 -3.89 4.19
C ASN A 3 15.78 -3.29 2.80
N ALA A 4 14.78 -3.42 1.93
CA ALA A 4 14.80 -2.80 0.60
C ALA A 4 14.65 -1.28 0.70
N VAL A 5 13.72 -0.79 1.54
CA VAL A 5 13.58 0.65 1.80
C VAL A 5 14.88 1.23 2.35
N LYS A 6 15.51 0.57 3.33
CA LYS A 6 16.80 1.01 3.90
C LYS A 6 17.89 1.16 2.83
N LEU A 7 17.96 0.21 1.90
CA LEU A 7 18.97 0.22 0.84
C LEU A 7 18.75 1.36 -0.16
N PHE A 8 17.50 1.72 -0.44
CA PHE A 8 17.15 2.69 -1.49
C PHE A 8 16.61 4.02 -0.95
N LEU A 9 16.70 4.25 0.38
CA LEU A 9 16.03 5.38 1.02
C LEU A 9 16.44 6.74 0.44
N GLU A 10 17.73 6.97 0.26
CA GLU A 10 18.23 8.23 -0.31
C GLU A 10 17.71 8.43 -1.75
N ALA A 11 17.80 7.40 -2.59
CA ALA A 11 17.32 7.45 -3.96
C ALA A 11 15.79 7.66 -4.05
N LEU A 12 15.02 7.08 -3.12
CA LEU A 12 13.59 7.33 -3.01
C LEU A 12 13.31 8.79 -2.62
N CYS A 13 13.98 9.29 -1.60
CA CYS A 13 13.79 10.65 -1.11
C CYS A 13 14.31 11.71 -2.08
N ASP A 14 15.28 11.38 -2.95
CA ASP A 14 15.76 12.31 -3.97
C ASP A 14 14.68 12.65 -5.01
N THR A 15 13.83 11.67 -5.35
CA THR A 15 12.85 11.80 -6.42
C THR A 15 11.39 11.87 -5.96
N THR A 16 11.10 11.45 -4.72
CA THR A 16 9.71 11.34 -4.22
C THR A 16 9.56 11.89 -2.80
N GLN A 17 8.31 12.11 -2.40
CA GLN A 17 7.93 12.21 -0.98
C GLN A 17 7.60 10.80 -0.49
N VAL A 18 8.18 10.39 0.63
CA VAL A 18 7.99 9.04 1.18
C VAL A 18 7.24 9.11 2.51
N VAL A 19 6.06 8.50 2.58
CA VAL A 19 5.37 8.23 3.84
C VAL A 19 5.64 6.77 4.22
N HIS A 20 6.36 6.55 5.32
CA HIS A 20 6.74 5.21 5.78
C HIS A 20 6.09 4.88 7.12
N ILE A 21 5.20 3.89 7.11
CA ILE A 21 4.54 3.36 8.30
C ILE A 21 5.21 2.01 8.62
N SER A 22 6.05 1.98 9.65
CA SER A 22 6.93 0.84 9.93
C SER A 22 6.30 -0.26 10.79
N GLY A 23 5.30 0.08 11.57
CA GLY A 23 4.89 -0.70 12.73
C GLY A 23 5.82 -0.45 13.93
N GLU A 24 5.32 -0.73 15.14
CA GLU A 24 6.04 -0.48 16.39
C GLU A 24 7.35 -1.28 16.49
N LEU A 25 7.37 -2.52 16.00
CA LEU A 25 8.53 -3.40 16.09
C LEU A 25 9.74 -2.88 15.30
N ASP A 26 9.50 -2.33 14.12
CA ASP A 26 10.55 -1.85 13.23
C ASP A 26 10.85 -0.35 13.42
N TRP A 27 10.05 0.34 14.26
CA TRP A 27 10.20 1.78 14.49
C TRP A 27 11.60 2.23 14.91
N PRO A 28 12.31 1.54 15.85
CA PRO A 28 13.64 1.96 16.23
C PRO A 28 14.64 2.00 15.06
N ILE A 29 14.48 1.08 14.09
CA ILE A 29 15.32 1.03 12.89
C ILE A 29 14.97 2.19 11.97
N VAL A 30 13.69 2.44 11.76
CA VAL A 30 13.19 3.49 10.85
C VAL A 30 13.52 4.89 11.39
N ASP A 31 13.38 5.11 12.69
CA ASP A 31 13.75 6.36 13.34
C ASP A 31 15.27 6.65 13.22
N ALA A 32 16.10 5.61 13.39
CA ALA A 32 17.54 5.74 13.16
C ALA A 32 17.86 6.04 11.68
N MET A 33 17.18 5.41 10.73
CA MET A 33 17.31 5.71 9.29
C MET A 33 16.97 7.17 9.00
N LYS A 34 15.87 7.68 9.54
CA LYS A 34 15.45 9.08 9.38
C LYS A 34 16.52 10.05 9.90
N LYS A 35 17.08 9.77 11.06
CA LYS A 35 18.13 10.60 11.67
C LYS A 35 19.46 10.58 10.91
N SER A 36 19.72 9.55 10.13
CA SER A 36 20.94 9.42 9.33
C SER A 36 20.87 10.08 7.96
N LEU A 37 19.67 10.47 7.50
CA LEU A 37 19.51 11.15 6.21
C LEU A 37 20.10 12.56 6.22
N PRO A 38 20.69 13.01 5.09
CA PRO A 38 20.97 14.41 4.87
C PRO A 38 19.72 15.28 5.08
N GLU A 39 19.87 16.49 5.63
CA GLU A 39 18.76 17.38 5.97
C GLU A 39 17.79 17.58 4.80
N ALA A 40 18.30 17.84 3.60
CA ALA A 40 17.48 18.04 2.40
C ALA A 40 16.60 16.81 2.06
N LEU A 41 17.07 15.59 2.30
CA LEU A 41 16.32 14.36 2.05
C LEU A 41 15.38 14.03 3.22
N SER A 42 15.78 14.37 4.45
CA SER A 42 14.96 14.10 5.64
C SER A 42 13.62 14.86 5.62
N LEU A 43 13.55 16.01 4.95
CA LEU A 43 12.33 16.77 4.73
C LEU A 43 11.33 16.06 3.81
N ARG A 44 11.79 15.09 3.05
CA ARG A 44 10.98 14.29 2.11
C ARG A 44 10.65 12.89 2.66
N TYR A 45 11.09 12.56 3.88
CA TYR A 45 10.88 11.29 4.53
C TYR A 45 10.01 11.44 5.78
N HIS A 46 8.74 11.10 5.65
CA HIS A 46 7.73 11.19 6.69
C HIS A 46 7.53 9.79 7.30
N ALA A 47 8.29 9.47 8.34
CA ALA A 47 8.25 8.17 8.98
C ALA A 47 7.39 8.20 10.24
N PHE A 48 6.59 7.14 10.42
CA PHE A 48 5.67 6.96 11.54
C PHE A 48 5.70 5.51 12.03
N PRO A 49 5.62 5.26 13.35
CA PRO A 49 5.44 3.91 13.86
C PRO A 49 4.07 3.35 13.49
N TYR A 50 3.04 4.21 13.56
CA TYR A 50 1.67 3.91 13.22
C TYR A 50 0.92 5.20 12.85
N LEU A 51 -0.13 5.08 12.03
CA LEU A 51 -1.10 6.15 11.76
C LEU A 51 -2.48 5.65 12.19
N HIS A 52 -3.20 6.47 12.94
CA HIS A 52 -4.57 6.21 13.37
C HIS A 52 -5.55 6.94 12.44
N ASP A 53 -6.03 8.09 12.88
CA ASP A 53 -7.02 8.88 12.13
C ASP A 53 -6.42 9.45 10.81
N GLU A 54 -5.11 9.66 10.77
CA GLU A 54 -4.40 10.18 9.61
C GLU A 54 -4.16 9.15 8.49
N MET A 55 -4.44 7.85 8.71
CA MET A 55 -4.23 6.81 7.70
C MET A 55 -5.01 7.10 6.41
N GLY A 56 -6.25 7.53 6.54
CA GLY A 56 -7.08 7.90 5.38
C GLY A 56 -6.47 9.05 4.58
N ALA A 57 -5.93 10.07 5.25
CA ALA A 57 -5.26 11.20 4.60
C ALA A 57 -3.96 10.77 3.90
N ALA A 58 -3.18 9.90 4.53
CA ALA A 58 -1.96 9.34 3.93
C ALA A 58 -2.25 8.54 2.66
N LEU A 59 -3.28 7.68 2.68
CA LEU A 59 -3.69 6.92 1.50
C LEU A 59 -4.26 7.83 0.39
N ALA A 60 -5.01 8.87 0.76
CA ALA A 60 -5.55 9.83 -0.19
C ALA A 60 -4.46 10.70 -0.86
N ALA A 61 -3.38 10.98 -0.16
CA ALA A 61 -2.27 11.78 -0.67
C ALA A 61 -1.28 10.98 -1.53
N ALA A 62 -1.31 9.65 -1.45
CA ALA A 62 -0.35 8.80 -2.14
C ALA A 62 -0.67 8.60 -3.62
N ASP A 63 0.35 8.61 -4.46
CA ASP A 63 0.25 8.22 -5.88
C ASP A 63 0.46 6.74 -6.09
N LEU A 64 1.24 6.09 -5.23
CA LEU A 64 1.59 4.67 -5.28
C LEU A 64 1.80 4.15 -3.86
N VAL A 65 1.34 2.94 -3.56
CA VAL A 65 1.61 2.26 -2.30
C VAL A 65 2.45 1.01 -2.50
N VAL A 66 3.39 0.77 -1.59
CA VAL A 66 4.15 -0.48 -1.48
C VAL A 66 3.80 -1.12 -0.14
N SER A 67 3.21 -2.31 -0.14
CA SER A 67 2.80 -2.94 1.11
C SER A 67 2.75 -4.46 1.06
N ARG A 68 2.55 -5.08 2.23
CA ARG A 68 2.04 -6.44 2.34
C ARG A 68 0.56 -6.48 1.90
N ALA A 69 0.11 -7.61 1.38
CA ALA A 69 -1.26 -7.78 0.91
C ALA A 69 -2.18 -8.29 2.05
N GLY A 70 -2.41 -7.46 3.06
CA GLY A 70 -3.38 -7.73 4.11
C GLY A 70 -4.83 -7.67 3.61
N ALA A 71 -5.79 -8.13 4.42
CA ALA A 71 -7.20 -8.13 4.04
C ALA A 71 -7.75 -6.71 3.76
N SER A 72 -7.32 -5.70 4.51
CA SER A 72 -7.71 -4.30 4.32
C SER A 72 -7.33 -3.74 2.95
N THR A 73 -6.28 -4.28 2.32
CA THR A 73 -5.83 -3.93 0.97
C THR A 73 -6.96 -4.00 -0.07
N LEU A 74 -7.89 -4.98 0.07
CA LEU A 74 -9.03 -5.14 -0.85
C LEU A 74 -10.09 -4.04 -0.74
N GLY A 75 -10.16 -3.34 0.39
CA GLY A 75 -11.10 -2.24 0.61
C GLY A 75 -10.45 -0.88 0.50
N GLU A 76 -9.34 -0.69 1.18
CA GLU A 76 -8.68 0.61 1.32
C GLU A 76 -8.12 1.13 -0.01
N TYR A 77 -7.31 0.35 -0.72
CA TYR A 77 -6.68 0.83 -1.95
C TYR A 77 -7.69 1.08 -3.08
N PRO A 78 -8.69 0.21 -3.31
CA PRO A 78 -9.80 0.51 -4.21
C PRO A 78 -10.56 1.77 -3.83
N HIS A 79 -10.87 1.98 -2.54
CA HIS A 79 -11.61 3.15 -2.09
C HIS A 79 -10.93 4.47 -2.50
N PHE A 80 -9.61 4.56 -2.32
CA PHE A 80 -8.82 5.73 -2.72
C PHE A 80 -8.43 5.71 -4.20
N GLY A 81 -8.69 4.62 -4.94
CA GLY A 81 -8.18 4.44 -6.30
C GLY A 81 -6.65 4.41 -6.32
N LEU A 82 -6.03 3.77 -5.35
CA LEU A 82 -4.59 3.82 -5.12
C LEU A 82 -3.88 2.64 -5.80
N PRO A 83 -3.01 2.89 -6.80
CA PRO A 83 -2.16 1.87 -7.40
C PRO A 83 -1.23 1.24 -6.37
N ALA A 84 -0.99 -0.07 -6.47
CA ALA A 84 -0.20 -0.77 -5.47
C ALA A 84 0.91 -1.63 -6.08
N ILE A 85 2.05 -1.69 -5.39
CA ILE A 85 3.04 -2.76 -5.49
C ILE A 85 2.85 -3.64 -4.25
N LEU A 86 2.38 -4.85 -4.46
CA LEU A 86 2.06 -5.79 -3.39
C LEU A 86 3.18 -6.80 -3.22
N VAL A 87 3.60 -6.98 -1.99
CA VAL A 87 4.66 -7.91 -1.58
C VAL A 87 4.07 -8.91 -0.60
N PRO A 88 3.50 -10.03 -1.08
CA PRO A 88 2.91 -11.03 -0.20
C PRO A 88 3.95 -11.56 0.80
N TYR A 89 3.56 -11.68 2.07
CA TYR A 89 4.44 -12.27 3.08
C TYR A 89 4.53 -13.78 2.86
N PRO A 90 5.74 -14.34 2.65
CA PRO A 90 5.89 -15.73 2.22
C PRO A 90 5.35 -16.76 3.23
N HIS A 91 5.31 -16.40 4.52
CA HIS A 91 4.81 -17.26 5.58
C HIS A 91 3.35 -16.99 5.99
N ALA A 92 2.64 -16.08 5.29
CA ALA A 92 1.25 -15.72 5.59
C ALA A 92 0.28 -16.64 4.86
N TRP A 93 0.44 -17.93 4.96
CA TRP A 93 -0.39 -18.89 4.24
C TRP A 93 -0.77 -18.35 2.83
N ARG A 94 -1.58 -18.96 2.06
CA ARG A 94 -1.83 -18.52 0.67
C ARG A 94 -2.63 -17.21 0.53
N TYR A 95 -3.27 -16.70 1.58
CA TYR A 95 -4.26 -15.63 1.41
C TYR A 95 -3.68 -14.30 0.91
N GLN A 96 -2.49 -13.88 1.33
CA GLN A 96 -1.88 -12.64 0.82
C GLN A 96 -1.53 -12.74 -0.66
N LYS A 97 -1.07 -13.91 -1.10
CA LYS A 97 -0.83 -14.16 -2.52
C LYS A 97 -2.11 -14.09 -3.34
N VAL A 98 -3.19 -14.70 -2.87
CA VAL A 98 -4.52 -14.67 -3.54
C VAL A 98 -5.05 -13.24 -3.65
N ILE A 99 -4.92 -12.43 -2.59
CA ILE A 99 -5.28 -11.00 -2.61
C ILE A 99 -4.48 -10.25 -3.67
N SER A 100 -3.14 -10.42 -3.67
CA SER A 100 -2.27 -9.78 -4.65
C SER A 100 -2.64 -10.17 -6.07
N GLU A 101 -2.77 -11.47 -6.35
CA GLU A 101 -3.16 -11.99 -7.66
C GLU A 101 -4.53 -11.47 -8.13
N SER A 102 -5.47 -11.28 -7.20
CA SER A 102 -6.77 -10.67 -7.54
C SER A 102 -6.62 -9.24 -8.02
N LEU A 103 -5.92 -8.38 -7.28
CA LEU A 103 -5.72 -6.98 -7.67
C LEU A 103 -4.87 -6.84 -8.94
N VAL A 104 -3.89 -7.72 -9.13
CA VAL A 104 -3.07 -7.77 -10.36
C VAL A 104 -3.92 -8.15 -11.57
N ARG A 105 -4.77 -9.17 -11.47
CA ARG A 105 -5.67 -9.58 -12.58
C ARG A 105 -6.62 -8.47 -13.01
N HIS A 106 -7.03 -7.60 -12.10
CA HIS A 106 -7.86 -6.44 -12.41
C HIS A 106 -7.05 -5.21 -12.85
N GLY A 107 -5.73 -5.31 -12.92
CA GLY A 107 -4.86 -4.20 -13.34
C GLY A 107 -4.65 -3.12 -12.29
N ALA A 108 -5.07 -3.35 -11.03
CA ALA A 108 -4.96 -2.37 -9.94
C ALA A 108 -3.62 -2.42 -9.20
N ALA A 109 -2.85 -3.50 -9.37
CA ALA A 109 -1.59 -3.69 -8.66
C ALA A 109 -0.54 -4.40 -9.53
N MET A 110 0.72 -4.28 -9.09
CA MET A 110 1.82 -5.20 -9.42
C MET A 110 2.11 -6.07 -8.21
N MET A 111 2.68 -7.26 -8.43
CA MET A 111 3.13 -8.12 -7.34
C MET A 111 4.63 -8.39 -7.51
N ILE A 112 5.38 -8.22 -6.43
CA ILE A 112 6.80 -8.56 -6.34
C ILE A 112 6.95 -9.63 -5.26
N PRO A 113 7.54 -10.79 -5.54
CA PRO A 113 7.89 -11.78 -4.52
C PRO A 113 8.85 -11.19 -3.48
N ASP A 114 8.74 -11.61 -2.23
CA ASP A 114 9.60 -11.11 -1.15
C ASP A 114 11.10 -11.36 -1.42
N SER A 115 11.43 -12.46 -2.11
CA SER A 115 12.79 -12.81 -2.55
C SER A 115 13.40 -11.80 -3.52
N ASP A 116 12.57 -11.13 -4.31
CA ASP A 116 13.01 -10.32 -5.45
C ASP A 116 13.00 -8.81 -5.13
N LEU A 117 12.60 -8.44 -3.89
CA LEU A 117 12.46 -7.06 -3.44
C LEU A 117 13.71 -6.21 -3.66
N ILE A 118 14.90 -6.76 -3.41
CA ILE A 118 16.16 -6.00 -3.51
C ILE A 118 16.48 -5.64 -4.96
N THR A 119 16.08 -6.49 -5.90
CA THR A 119 16.38 -6.29 -7.33
C THR A 119 15.26 -5.59 -8.09
N GLU A 120 14.00 -5.78 -7.68
CA GLU A 120 12.85 -5.35 -8.47
C GLU A 120 12.12 -4.12 -7.92
N LEU A 121 12.21 -3.83 -6.60
CA LEU A 121 11.39 -2.77 -6.01
C LEU A 121 11.68 -1.38 -6.59
N MET A 122 12.94 -0.96 -6.63
CA MET A 122 13.30 0.36 -7.17
C MET A 122 12.98 0.50 -8.65
N PRO A 123 13.34 -0.45 -9.52
CA PRO A 123 12.92 -0.42 -10.92
C PRO A 123 11.40 -0.32 -11.10
N ALA A 124 10.62 -1.06 -10.31
CA ALA A 124 9.16 -1.04 -10.38
C ALA A 124 8.58 0.32 -9.96
N ILE A 125 9.03 0.89 -8.84
CA ILE A 125 8.62 2.22 -8.38
C ILE A 125 8.96 3.26 -9.43
N THR A 126 10.22 3.30 -9.88
CA THR A 126 10.70 4.28 -10.85
C THR A 126 9.92 4.19 -12.16
N THR A 127 9.72 2.97 -12.69
CA THR A 127 8.96 2.76 -13.93
C THR A 127 7.51 3.26 -13.81
N LEU A 128 6.83 2.94 -12.70
CA LEU A 128 5.44 3.37 -12.50
C LEU A 128 5.31 4.88 -12.35
N LEU A 129 6.17 5.50 -11.55
CA LEU A 129 6.11 6.95 -11.31
C LEU A 129 6.47 7.77 -12.56
N HIS A 130 7.28 7.21 -13.48
CA HIS A 130 7.60 7.85 -14.76
C HIS A 130 6.67 7.47 -15.92
N ASP A 131 5.65 6.64 -15.67
CA ASP A 131 4.60 6.28 -16.64
C ASP A 131 3.22 6.72 -16.15
N PRO A 132 2.85 8.00 -16.32
CA PRO A 132 1.55 8.51 -15.88
C PRO A 132 0.37 7.79 -16.55
N THR A 133 0.53 7.31 -17.77
CA THR A 133 -0.53 6.57 -18.49
C THR A 133 -0.82 5.26 -17.77
N ARG A 134 0.20 4.49 -17.46
CA ARG A 134 0.08 3.23 -16.73
C ARG A 134 -0.44 3.46 -15.31
N LEU A 135 0.10 4.45 -14.60
CA LEU A 135 -0.31 4.77 -13.25
C LEU A 135 -1.80 5.17 -13.19
N ASN A 136 -2.26 5.99 -14.15
CA ASN A 136 -3.67 6.38 -14.25
C ASN A 136 -4.58 5.19 -14.64
N ALA A 137 -4.13 4.28 -15.49
CA ALA A 137 -4.87 3.05 -15.79
C ALA A 137 -5.02 2.17 -14.54
N MET A 138 -3.96 2.00 -13.76
CA MET A 138 -4.01 1.29 -12.49
C MET A 138 -4.94 1.97 -11.46
N ARG A 139 -4.92 3.30 -11.39
CA ARG A 139 -5.81 4.09 -10.54
C ARG A 139 -7.28 3.88 -10.90
N ALA A 140 -7.61 3.92 -12.19
CA ALA A 140 -8.96 3.67 -12.68
C ALA A 140 -9.40 2.23 -12.38
N ALA A 141 -8.52 1.26 -12.60
CA ALA A 141 -8.76 -0.14 -12.30
C ALA A 141 -8.99 -0.37 -10.79
N ALA A 142 -8.17 0.21 -9.92
CA ALA A 142 -8.38 0.15 -8.48
C ALA A 142 -9.75 0.74 -8.10
N LYS A 143 -10.08 1.92 -8.61
CA LYS A 143 -11.35 2.60 -8.32
C LYS A 143 -12.57 1.80 -8.74
N SER A 144 -12.49 1.02 -9.83
CA SER A 144 -13.58 0.15 -10.28
C SER A 144 -13.89 -1.02 -9.34
N LEU A 145 -12.97 -1.36 -8.46
CA LEU A 145 -13.11 -2.41 -7.44
C LEU A 145 -13.65 -1.90 -6.11
N ALA A 146 -13.87 -0.60 -5.97
CA ALA A 146 -14.33 0.00 -4.72
C ALA A 146 -15.79 -0.38 -4.42
N HIS A 147 -16.07 -0.68 -3.15
CA HIS A 147 -17.40 -0.96 -2.62
C HIS A 147 -17.76 0.06 -1.51
N PRO A 148 -17.99 1.34 -1.84
CA PRO A 148 -18.17 2.40 -0.84
C PRO A 148 -19.43 2.22 0.02
N GLN A 149 -20.41 1.44 -0.46
CA GLN A 149 -21.66 1.16 0.25
C GLN A 149 -21.65 -0.17 1.02
N ALA A 150 -20.52 -0.89 1.06
CA ALA A 150 -20.46 -2.25 1.64
C ALA A 150 -21.02 -2.33 3.08
N ALA A 151 -20.69 -1.37 3.94
CA ALA A 151 -21.19 -1.34 5.32
C ALA A 151 -22.72 -1.16 5.38
N THR A 152 -23.27 -0.28 4.53
CA THR A 152 -24.72 -0.06 4.42
C THR A 152 -25.43 -1.30 3.90
N GLU A 153 -24.90 -1.93 2.86
CA GLU A 153 -25.47 -3.14 2.26
C GLU A 153 -25.47 -4.32 3.24
N ILE A 154 -24.37 -4.51 3.99
CA ILE A 154 -24.30 -5.52 5.05
C ILE A 154 -25.32 -5.22 6.16
N GLY A 155 -25.45 -3.96 6.57
CA GLY A 155 -26.45 -3.55 7.57
C GLY A 155 -27.89 -3.82 7.14
N LEU A 156 -28.22 -3.53 5.89
CA LEU A 156 -29.54 -3.82 5.31
C LEU A 156 -29.82 -5.34 5.29
N LEU A 157 -28.84 -6.14 4.87
CA LEU A 157 -28.95 -7.60 4.84
C LEU A 157 -29.16 -8.18 6.25
N LEU A 158 -28.42 -7.69 7.23
CA LEU A 158 -28.58 -8.13 8.63
C LEU A 158 -29.99 -7.79 9.17
N ASN A 159 -30.50 -6.59 8.87
CA ASN A 159 -31.86 -6.21 9.25
C ASN A 159 -32.94 -7.09 8.58
N GLU A 160 -32.77 -7.42 7.30
CA GLU A 160 -33.67 -8.32 6.60
C GLU A 160 -33.69 -9.72 7.21
N LEU A 161 -32.52 -10.27 7.53
CA LEU A 161 -32.38 -11.57 8.16
C LEU A 161 -32.98 -11.59 9.58
N ALA A 162 -32.79 -10.54 10.36
CA ALA A 162 -33.36 -10.39 11.69
C ALA A 162 -34.90 -10.28 11.65
N GLY A 163 -35.44 -9.56 10.66
CA GLY A 163 -36.91 -9.43 10.47
C GLY A 163 -37.61 -10.70 10.01
N LYS A 164 -36.92 -11.65 9.41
CA LYS A 164 -37.47 -12.96 9.00
C LYS A 164 -37.60 -14.00 10.14
N LYS A 165 -37.11 -13.68 11.36
CA LYS A 165 -37.28 -14.52 12.56
C LYS A 165 -38.61 -14.17 13.29
N ARG A 166 -39.75 -14.40 12.64
CA ARG A 166 -41.08 -14.54 13.28
C ARG A 166 -41.79 -15.74 12.76
#